data_45628119b3c8f66106e1cbff8629b09c
#
_entry.id   45628119b3c8f66106e1cbff8629b09c
#
_cell.length_a   1.000
_cell.length_b   1.000
_cell.length_c   1.000
_cell.angle_alpha   90.00
_cell.angle_beta   90.00
_cell.angle_gamma   90.00
#
_symmetry.space_group_name_H-M   'P 1'
#
loop_
_entity.id
_entity.type
_entity.pdbx_description
1 polymer ?
#
loop_
_entity_poly.entity_id
_entity_poly.type
_entity_poly.pdbx_seq_one_letter_code
_entity_poly.pdbx_strand_id
1 'polypeptide(L)'
;MLKRLAKELCVYILAGVVIWFCIITISGGEGVKLGISEAVDRCMNIIIPSLFVFMALSQILVSSGLYYCVSMPFYPISRFIIGIPPQLFFVFLLGNTAGYPVGVKLLSDLCQRKIISQRTAKIMSCFCCCGGPAFYSGTVGLAVFGCTGAGIAVFVSILAANFLTALVLGRAINEDKKTSKPTFRLDGRMFTDSVISAGKSLFVICVMIVFFGAFMSSLEYCGAFSFMKDAFSLSENGLVLVKSCLEITSLTELSGSPFYLLPFIAAVCSFGGLCVIIQISALGVDFSLVPFFISRLASAFLSAVICRFIYPFFIPDTVLTSVTNNVKFVKVNNFVPSFCLIMMILLLTLKKRLAFSKTV
;
A
#
# COMPACT_ATOMS: atom_id res chain seq x y z
N MET A 1 -4.31 36.92 15.21
CA MET A 1 -5.21 37.39 14.15
C MET A 1 -4.97 36.61 12.85
N LEU A 2 -3.75 36.58 12.29
CA LEU A 2 -3.45 35.89 11.02
C LEU A 2 -3.82 34.40 10.98
N LYS A 3 -3.51 33.63 12.05
CA LYS A 3 -3.86 32.19 12.13
C LYS A 3 -5.37 31.93 12.13
N ARG A 4 -6.16 32.83 12.70
CA ARG A 4 -7.63 32.73 12.72
C ARG A 4 -8.21 33.04 11.34
N LEU A 5 -7.72 34.11 10.70
CA LEU A 5 -8.09 34.45 9.31
C LEU A 5 -7.73 33.33 8.33
N ALA A 6 -6.53 32.75 8.45
CA ALA A 6 -6.11 31.62 7.60
C ALA A 6 -7.01 30.40 7.81
N LYS A 7 -7.45 30.12 9.04
CA LYS A 7 -8.37 29.02 9.34
C LYS A 7 -9.76 29.27 8.76
N GLU A 8 -10.28 30.48 8.89
CA GLU A 8 -11.58 30.86 8.31
C GLU A 8 -11.53 30.81 6.77
N LEU A 9 -10.48 31.34 6.15
CA LEU A 9 -10.27 31.24 4.70
C LEU A 9 -10.23 29.79 4.22
N CYS A 10 -9.53 28.92 4.93
CA CYS A 10 -9.46 27.49 4.62
C CYS A 10 -10.85 26.82 4.67
N VAL A 11 -11.71 27.20 5.62
CA VAL A 11 -13.08 26.68 5.71
C VAL A 11 -13.92 27.12 4.50
N TYR A 12 -13.82 28.41 4.09
CA TYR A 12 -14.56 28.89 2.91
C TYR A 12 -14.06 28.26 1.61
N ILE A 13 -12.75 28.05 1.46
CA ILE A 13 -12.19 27.33 0.30
C ILE A 13 -12.71 25.89 0.27
N LEU A 14 -12.68 25.20 1.42
CA LEU A 14 -13.19 23.83 1.51
C LEU A 14 -14.68 23.76 1.18
N ALA A 15 -15.49 24.69 1.70
CA ALA A 15 -16.90 24.77 1.37
C ALA A 15 -17.13 24.99 -0.13
N GLY A 16 -16.36 25.91 -0.74
CA GLY A 16 -16.39 26.13 -2.19
C GLY A 16 -16.06 24.89 -2.99
N VAL A 17 -15.02 24.13 -2.59
CA VAL A 17 -14.64 22.86 -3.23
C VAL A 17 -15.77 21.82 -3.10
N VAL A 18 -16.40 21.69 -1.95
CA VAL A 18 -17.54 20.77 -1.75
C VAL A 18 -18.72 21.16 -2.64
N ILE A 19 -19.10 22.44 -2.66
CA ILE A 19 -20.19 22.93 -3.52
C ILE A 19 -19.87 22.69 -5.00
N TRP A 20 -18.65 23.04 -5.43
CA TRP A 20 -18.18 22.78 -6.79
C TRP A 20 -18.30 21.29 -7.13
N PHE A 21 -17.83 20.41 -6.26
CA PHE A 21 -17.90 18.96 -6.46
C PHE A 21 -19.36 18.48 -6.58
N CYS A 22 -20.27 18.97 -5.74
CA CYS A 22 -21.69 18.65 -5.85
C CYS A 22 -22.28 19.10 -7.21
N ILE A 23 -21.98 20.33 -7.65
CA ILE A 23 -22.47 20.86 -8.93
C ILE A 23 -21.93 20.00 -10.10
N ILE A 24 -20.63 19.69 -10.11
CA ILE A 24 -20.02 18.89 -11.16
C ILE A 24 -20.57 17.45 -11.16
N THR A 25 -20.78 16.84 -9.99
CA THR A 25 -21.36 15.49 -9.91
C THR A 25 -22.77 15.44 -10.47
N ILE A 26 -23.58 16.50 -10.25
CA ILE A 26 -24.94 16.62 -10.81
C ILE A 26 -24.88 16.88 -12.33
N SER A 27 -24.03 17.82 -12.77
CA SER A 27 -23.93 18.25 -14.16
C SER A 27 -23.21 17.23 -15.05
N GLY A 28 -22.21 16.52 -14.51
CA GLY A 28 -21.38 15.53 -15.20
C GLY A 28 -22.06 14.18 -15.45
N GLY A 29 -23.26 14.01 -14.90
CA GLY A 29 -24.21 12.93 -15.16
C GLY A 29 -23.60 11.56 -15.44
N GLU A 30 -23.59 11.17 -16.71
CA GLU A 30 -23.12 9.84 -17.12
C GLU A 30 -21.62 9.63 -16.97
N GLY A 31 -20.78 10.64 -17.20
CA GLY A 31 -19.33 10.52 -17.09
C GLY A 31 -18.87 10.24 -15.63
N VAL A 32 -19.43 10.98 -14.68
CA VAL A 32 -19.14 10.75 -13.26
C VAL A 32 -19.70 9.40 -12.79
N LYS A 33 -20.89 9.02 -13.28
CA LYS A 33 -21.50 7.72 -12.98
C LYS A 33 -20.65 6.56 -13.50
N LEU A 34 -20.06 6.67 -14.69
CA LEU A 34 -19.15 5.67 -15.24
C LEU A 34 -17.92 5.50 -14.35
N GLY A 35 -17.26 6.58 -13.93
CA GLY A 35 -16.10 6.50 -13.03
C GLY A 35 -16.43 5.90 -11.66
N ILE A 36 -17.63 6.16 -11.13
CA ILE A 36 -18.12 5.48 -9.92
C ILE A 36 -18.29 3.99 -10.17
N SER A 37 -18.92 3.61 -11.28
CA SER A 37 -19.15 2.20 -11.64
C SER A 37 -17.84 1.44 -11.78
N GLU A 38 -16.86 2.00 -12.49
CA GLU A 38 -15.52 1.42 -12.63
C GLU A 38 -14.80 1.27 -11.29
N ALA A 39 -14.95 2.25 -10.40
CA ALA A 39 -14.35 2.18 -9.06
C ALA A 39 -15.01 1.09 -8.21
N VAL A 40 -16.33 0.91 -8.31
CA VAL A 40 -17.07 -0.19 -7.67
C VAL A 40 -16.61 -1.53 -8.22
N ASP A 41 -16.51 -1.66 -9.54
CA ASP A 41 -16.05 -2.89 -10.18
C ASP A 41 -14.64 -3.26 -9.78
N ARG A 42 -13.73 -2.30 -9.66
CA ARG A 42 -12.38 -2.50 -9.11
C ARG A 42 -12.43 -2.98 -7.65
N CYS A 43 -13.29 -2.40 -6.83
CA CYS A 43 -13.45 -2.85 -5.45
C CYS A 43 -13.91 -4.30 -5.37
N MET A 44 -14.92 -4.68 -6.16
CA MET A 44 -15.52 -6.01 -6.12
C MET A 44 -14.60 -7.08 -6.72
N ASN A 45 -13.96 -6.79 -7.84
CA ASN A 45 -13.22 -7.80 -8.61
C ASN A 45 -11.72 -7.85 -8.28
N ILE A 46 -11.14 -6.79 -7.72
CA ILE A 46 -9.69 -6.72 -7.46
C ILE A 46 -9.41 -6.52 -5.97
N ILE A 47 -9.96 -5.45 -5.36
CA ILE A 47 -9.55 -5.03 -4.01
C ILE A 47 -10.05 -6.01 -2.95
N ILE A 48 -11.34 -6.34 -2.95
CA ILE A 48 -11.92 -7.25 -1.97
C ILE A 48 -11.25 -8.64 -2.03
N PRO A 49 -11.15 -9.32 -3.19
CA PRO A 49 -10.53 -10.64 -3.25
C PRO A 49 -9.04 -10.64 -2.86
N SER A 50 -8.31 -9.58 -3.17
CA SER A 50 -6.86 -9.51 -2.90
C SER A 50 -6.52 -9.10 -1.47
N LEU A 51 -7.26 -8.15 -0.88
CA LEU A 51 -6.91 -7.57 0.43
C LEU A 51 -7.64 -8.23 1.60
N PHE A 52 -8.88 -8.70 1.43
CA PHE A 52 -9.71 -9.19 2.55
C PHE A 52 -9.03 -10.30 3.33
N VAL A 53 -8.51 -11.31 2.64
CA VAL A 53 -7.86 -12.46 3.28
C VAL A 53 -6.62 -12.03 4.05
N PHE A 54 -5.78 -11.17 3.46
CA PHE A 54 -4.60 -10.64 4.14
C PHE A 54 -4.95 -9.78 5.36
N MET A 55 -5.98 -8.95 5.25
CA MET A 55 -6.47 -8.15 6.38
C MET A 55 -7.02 -9.03 7.50
N ALA A 56 -7.81 -10.06 7.18
CA ALA A 56 -8.35 -10.99 8.16
C ALA A 56 -7.24 -11.78 8.86
N LEU A 57 -6.28 -12.33 8.10
CA LEU A 57 -5.15 -13.06 8.66
C LEU A 57 -4.27 -12.16 9.54
N SER A 58 -4.03 -10.91 9.12
CA SER A 58 -3.26 -9.96 9.91
C SER A 58 -3.95 -9.62 11.24
N GLN A 59 -5.28 -9.44 11.23
CA GLN A 59 -6.08 -9.23 12.44
C GLN A 59 -6.04 -10.44 13.37
N ILE A 60 -6.15 -11.64 12.83
CA ILE A 60 -6.05 -12.90 13.60
C ILE A 60 -4.66 -12.99 14.25
N LEU A 61 -3.57 -12.71 13.51
CA LEU A 61 -2.20 -12.71 14.04
C LEU A 61 -2.04 -11.77 15.23
N VAL A 62 -2.57 -10.54 15.12
CA VAL A 62 -2.51 -9.56 16.21
C VAL A 62 -3.39 -9.99 17.39
N SER A 63 -4.62 -10.42 17.12
CA SER A 63 -5.59 -10.76 18.18
C SER A 63 -5.21 -12.01 18.96
N SER A 64 -4.61 -12.99 18.28
CA SER A 64 -4.15 -14.24 18.90
C SER A 64 -2.80 -14.14 19.60
N GLY A 65 -2.02 -13.06 19.35
CA GLY A 65 -0.64 -12.98 19.82
C GLY A 65 0.37 -13.76 18.96
N LEU A 66 -0.08 -14.44 17.88
CA LEU A 66 0.79 -15.25 17.00
C LEU A 66 1.80 -14.41 16.22
N TYR A 67 1.60 -13.10 16.13
CA TYR A 67 2.57 -12.18 15.53
C TYR A 67 3.99 -12.31 16.11
N TYR A 68 4.09 -12.63 17.39
CA TYR A 68 5.35 -12.87 18.05
C TYR A 68 6.08 -14.07 17.42
N CYS A 69 5.36 -15.16 17.18
CA CYS A 69 5.92 -16.38 16.58
C CYS A 69 6.39 -16.15 15.14
N VAL A 70 5.65 -15.36 14.38
CA VAL A 70 6.02 -15.02 12.97
C VAL A 70 7.26 -14.13 12.92
N SER A 71 7.44 -13.26 13.92
CA SER A 71 8.59 -12.34 13.97
C SER A 71 9.89 -13.00 14.45
N MET A 72 9.81 -14.06 15.26
CA MET A 72 11.00 -14.67 15.90
C MET A 72 12.08 -15.18 14.95
N PRO A 73 11.77 -15.82 13.81
CA PRO A 73 12.81 -16.24 12.85
C PRO A 73 13.67 -15.08 12.33
N PHE A 74 13.10 -13.89 12.31
CA PHE A 74 13.75 -12.67 11.81
C PHE A 74 14.40 -11.82 12.90
N TYR A 75 14.54 -12.37 14.11
CA TYR A 75 15.16 -11.68 15.25
C TYR A 75 16.48 -10.99 14.90
N PRO A 76 17.47 -11.67 14.25
CA PRO A 76 18.74 -11.03 13.95
C PRO A 76 18.61 -9.83 13.00
N ILE A 77 17.77 -9.95 11.96
CA ILE A 77 17.55 -8.87 11.00
C ILE A 77 16.86 -7.69 11.69
N SER A 78 15.82 -7.95 12.43
CA SER A 78 15.03 -6.94 13.13
C SER A 78 15.89 -6.16 14.14
N ARG A 79 16.63 -6.90 15.00
CA ARG A 79 17.35 -6.33 16.12
C ARG A 79 18.65 -5.67 15.73
N PHE A 80 19.46 -6.33 14.90
CA PHE A 80 20.84 -5.88 14.63
C PHE A 80 20.94 -5.05 13.36
N ILE A 81 20.11 -5.32 12.36
CA ILE A 81 20.18 -4.64 11.06
C ILE A 81 19.26 -3.42 11.08
N ILE A 82 17.96 -3.60 11.30
CA ILE A 82 16.95 -2.53 11.22
C ILE A 82 16.90 -1.72 12.53
N GLY A 83 17.03 -2.38 13.67
CA GLY A 83 16.96 -1.74 15.00
C GLY A 83 15.54 -1.62 15.55
N ILE A 84 14.54 -2.31 14.98
CA ILE A 84 13.17 -2.34 15.49
C ILE A 84 12.99 -3.49 16.51
N PRO A 85 12.01 -3.39 17.43
CA PRO A 85 11.66 -4.49 18.31
C PRO A 85 11.33 -5.76 17.50
N PRO A 86 11.95 -6.92 17.83
CA PRO A 86 11.82 -8.14 17.00
C PRO A 86 10.38 -8.58 16.77
N GLN A 87 9.52 -8.40 17.78
CA GLN A 87 8.10 -8.76 17.69
C GLN A 87 7.31 -7.90 16.69
N LEU A 88 7.85 -6.77 16.23
CA LEU A 88 7.22 -5.90 15.25
C LEU A 88 7.68 -6.17 13.80
N PHE A 89 8.60 -7.11 13.61
CA PHE A 89 9.07 -7.44 12.26
C PHE A 89 7.94 -7.94 11.34
N PHE A 90 6.93 -8.63 11.90
CA PHE A 90 5.78 -9.08 11.12
C PHE A 90 5.01 -7.90 10.48
N VAL A 91 4.99 -6.72 11.15
CA VAL A 91 4.35 -5.51 10.59
C VAL A 91 5.13 -5.01 9.39
N PHE A 92 6.47 -5.01 9.46
CA PHE A 92 7.32 -4.68 8.33
C PHE A 92 7.08 -5.65 7.16
N LEU A 93 7.03 -6.96 7.45
CA LEU A 93 6.78 -7.99 6.44
C LEU A 93 5.41 -7.81 5.77
N LEU A 94 4.34 -7.81 6.57
CA LEU A 94 2.97 -7.71 6.03
C LEU A 94 2.67 -6.34 5.44
N GLY A 95 3.21 -5.26 6.01
CA GLY A 95 3.02 -3.90 5.47
C GLY A 95 3.65 -3.70 4.10
N ASN A 96 4.66 -4.52 3.75
CA ASN A 96 5.33 -4.48 2.45
C ASN A 96 4.87 -5.58 1.49
N THR A 97 4.08 -6.56 1.91
CA THR A 97 3.63 -7.66 1.05
C THR A 97 2.12 -7.76 0.90
N ALA A 98 1.35 -7.35 1.92
CA ALA A 98 -0.10 -7.50 1.89
C ALA A 98 -0.84 -6.38 1.15
N GLY A 99 -0.16 -5.29 0.82
CA GLY A 99 -0.73 -4.14 0.10
C GLY A 99 -1.15 -2.97 1.01
N TYR A 100 -1.36 -1.79 0.39
CA TYR A 100 -1.90 -0.64 1.09
C TYR A 100 -3.31 -0.93 1.61
N PRO A 101 -3.70 -0.49 2.76
CA PRO A 101 -3.00 0.12 3.88
C PRO A 101 -2.81 -0.86 5.05
N VAL A 102 -2.60 -2.17 4.78
CA VAL A 102 -2.57 -3.26 5.79
C VAL A 102 -1.53 -2.98 6.88
N GLY A 103 -0.33 -2.56 6.50
CA GLY A 103 0.74 -2.28 7.47
C GLY A 103 0.34 -1.20 8.48
N VAL A 104 -0.29 -0.13 8.00
CA VAL A 104 -0.73 0.97 8.86
C VAL A 104 -1.91 0.57 9.74
N LYS A 105 -2.85 -0.24 9.21
CA LYS A 105 -3.94 -0.80 10.02
C LYS A 105 -3.39 -1.66 11.15
N LEU A 106 -2.37 -2.49 10.89
CA LEU A 106 -1.71 -3.28 11.93
C LEU A 106 -1.09 -2.40 13.02
N LEU A 107 -0.41 -1.32 12.63
CA LEU A 107 0.18 -0.36 13.57
C LEU A 107 -0.90 0.31 14.42
N SER A 108 -2.03 0.69 13.82
CA SER A 108 -3.18 1.25 14.51
C SER A 108 -3.73 0.28 15.57
N ASP A 109 -3.93 -0.98 15.20
CA ASP A 109 -4.46 -1.99 16.12
C ASP A 109 -3.51 -2.29 17.28
N LEU A 110 -2.21 -2.37 17.03
CA LEU A 110 -1.19 -2.54 18.07
C LEU A 110 -1.14 -1.32 19.01
N CYS A 111 -1.30 -0.13 18.47
CA CYS A 111 -1.35 1.10 19.25
C CYS A 111 -2.62 1.18 20.12
N GLN A 112 -3.80 0.87 19.57
CA GLN A 112 -5.06 0.81 20.32
C GLN A 112 -5.02 -0.22 21.45
N ARG A 113 -4.34 -1.35 21.23
CA ARG A 113 -4.09 -2.39 22.24
C ARG A 113 -2.99 -2.03 23.24
N LYS A 114 -2.38 -0.84 23.13
CA LYS A 114 -1.27 -0.36 23.97
C LYS A 114 -0.03 -1.29 23.95
N ILE A 115 0.16 -2.02 22.83
CA ILE A 115 1.33 -2.88 22.62
C ILE A 115 2.53 -2.03 22.15
N ILE A 116 2.26 -0.98 21.38
CA ILE A 116 3.25 -0.01 20.91
C ILE A 116 2.82 1.42 21.23
N SER A 117 3.78 2.33 21.30
CA SER A 117 3.51 3.75 21.46
C SER A 117 3.06 4.40 20.14
N GLN A 118 2.35 5.52 20.23
CA GLN A 118 1.97 6.35 19.07
C GLN A 118 3.21 6.79 18.27
N ARG A 119 4.32 7.07 18.95
CA ARG A 119 5.57 7.46 18.32
C ARG A 119 6.13 6.33 17.46
N THR A 120 6.14 5.11 17.96
CA THR A 120 6.58 3.92 17.23
C THR A 120 5.69 3.64 16.02
N ALA A 121 4.36 3.72 16.18
CA ALA A 121 3.44 3.57 15.08
C ALA A 121 3.69 4.60 13.96
N LYS A 122 3.92 5.87 14.32
CA LYS A 122 4.25 6.93 13.35
C LYS A 122 5.55 6.67 12.61
N ILE A 123 6.62 6.27 13.30
CA ILE A 123 7.90 5.97 12.67
C ILE A 123 7.79 4.76 11.75
N MET A 124 7.17 3.67 12.21
CA MET A 124 7.04 2.44 11.42
C MET A 124 6.14 2.62 10.18
N SER A 125 5.13 3.47 10.25
CA SER A 125 4.28 3.77 9.09
C SER A 125 5.07 4.33 7.90
N CYS A 126 6.20 5.01 8.15
CA CYS A 126 7.05 5.59 7.12
C CYS A 126 7.69 4.54 6.19
N PHE A 127 7.82 3.28 6.63
CA PHE A 127 8.44 2.20 5.86
C PHE A 127 7.62 0.89 5.82
N CYS A 128 6.46 0.84 6.48
CA CYS A 128 5.54 -0.30 6.46
C CYS A 128 4.32 -0.03 5.58
N CYS A 129 4.52 0.62 4.44
CA CYS A 129 3.44 1.00 3.52
C CYS A 129 3.90 0.75 2.07
N CYS A 130 3.31 -0.26 1.43
CA CYS A 130 3.64 -0.68 0.07
C CYS A 130 2.42 -1.31 -0.59
N GLY A 131 2.32 -1.22 -1.91
CA GLY A 131 1.35 -2.01 -2.67
C GLY A 131 1.67 -3.51 -2.60
N GLY A 132 0.67 -4.35 -2.80
CA GLY A 132 0.88 -5.79 -2.82
C GLY A 132 1.62 -6.26 -4.08
N PRO A 133 2.38 -7.37 -4.02
CA PRO A 133 3.10 -7.91 -5.17
C PRO A 133 2.16 -8.26 -6.33
N ALA A 134 0.90 -8.65 -6.05
CA ALA A 134 -0.10 -8.92 -7.07
C ALA A 134 -0.49 -7.65 -7.87
N PHE A 135 -0.57 -6.49 -7.22
CA PHE A 135 -0.79 -5.21 -7.89
C PHE A 135 0.37 -4.88 -8.83
N TYR A 136 1.60 -5.02 -8.38
CA TYR A 136 2.75 -4.71 -9.23
C TYR A 136 2.93 -5.69 -10.38
N SER A 137 2.82 -7.00 -10.14
CA SER A 137 2.96 -7.99 -11.21
C SER A 137 1.79 -7.95 -12.21
N GLY A 138 0.57 -7.74 -11.73
CA GLY A 138 -0.64 -7.69 -12.57
C GLY A 138 -0.81 -6.33 -13.24
N THR A 139 -0.94 -5.26 -12.47
CA THR A 139 -1.25 -3.93 -13.01
C THR A 139 -0.04 -3.30 -13.69
N VAL A 140 1.09 -3.18 -12.98
CA VAL A 140 2.27 -2.54 -13.57
C VAL A 140 2.95 -3.46 -14.58
N GLY A 141 3.18 -4.74 -14.21
CA GLY A 141 3.88 -5.67 -15.07
C GLY A 141 3.09 -6.03 -16.32
N LEU A 142 1.93 -6.66 -16.14
CA LEU A 142 1.16 -7.20 -17.26
C LEU A 142 0.32 -6.13 -17.96
N ALA A 143 -0.46 -5.31 -17.24
CA ALA A 143 -1.37 -4.38 -17.90
C ALA A 143 -0.65 -3.20 -18.55
N VAL A 144 0.44 -2.66 -17.94
CA VAL A 144 1.17 -1.52 -18.51
C VAL A 144 2.25 -1.98 -19.50
N PHE A 145 3.09 -2.95 -19.13
CA PHE A 145 4.28 -3.33 -19.91
C PHE A 145 4.17 -4.69 -20.62
N GLY A 146 3.10 -5.44 -20.43
CA GLY A 146 2.98 -6.80 -20.98
C GLY A 146 4.01 -7.79 -20.44
N CYS A 147 4.76 -7.44 -19.38
CA CYS A 147 5.86 -8.23 -18.83
C CYS A 147 5.84 -8.22 -17.30
N THR A 148 5.67 -9.41 -16.69
CA THR A 148 5.68 -9.54 -15.21
C THR A 148 6.99 -9.07 -14.57
N GLY A 149 8.10 -9.22 -15.28
CA GLY A 149 9.43 -8.78 -14.83
C GLY A 149 9.48 -7.29 -14.50
N ALA A 150 8.79 -6.45 -15.29
CA ALA A 150 8.69 -5.01 -15.03
C ALA A 150 8.01 -4.73 -13.68
N GLY A 151 6.91 -5.40 -13.39
CA GLY A 151 6.21 -5.28 -12.11
C GLY A 151 7.04 -5.77 -10.92
N ILE A 152 7.78 -6.88 -11.10
CA ILE A 152 8.70 -7.41 -10.08
C ILE A 152 9.83 -6.41 -9.82
N ALA A 153 10.41 -5.81 -10.85
CA ALA A 153 11.45 -4.78 -10.72
C ALA A 153 10.97 -3.59 -9.89
N VAL A 154 9.75 -3.09 -10.16
CA VAL A 154 9.12 -2.01 -9.38
C VAL A 154 8.93 -2.44 -7.92
N PHE A 155 8.36 -3.62 -7.68
CA PHE A 155 8.12 -4.13 -6.33
C PHE A 155 9.42 -4.26 -5.52
N VAL A 156 10.44 -4.88 -6.09
CA VAL A 156 11.75 -5.04 -5.43
C VAL A 156 12.40 -3.69 -5.15
N SER A 157 12.27 -2.73 -6.06
CA SER A 157 12.79 -1.36 -5.86
C SER A 157 12.14 -0.67 -4.68
N ILE A 158 10.81 -0.77 -4.56
CA ILE A 158 10.05 -0.16 -3.45
C ILE A 158 10.36 -0.86 -2.14
N LEU A 159 10.44 -2.20 -2.15
CA LEU A 159 10.81 -2.98 -0.98
C LEU A 159 12.21 -2.61 -0.48
N ALA A 160 13.17 -2.46 -1.39
CA ALA A 160 14.52 -2.01 -1.05
C ALA A 160 14.55 -0.57 -0.51
N ALA A 161 13.77 0.36 -1.11
CA ALA A 161 13.64 1.72 -0.61
C ALA A 161 13.03 1.78 0.80
N ASN A 162 11.97 1.00 1.05
CA ASN A 162 11.36 0.88 2.37
C ASN A 162 12.32 0.24 3.39
N PHE A 163 13.13 -0.74 2.97
CA PHE A 163 14.15 -1.35 3.82
C PHE A 163 15.24 -0.34 4.19
N LEU A 164 15.75 0.44 3.23
CA LEU A 164 16.71 1.51 3.50
C LEU A 164 16.13 2.59 4.44
N THR A 165 14.87 2.96 4.23
CA THR A 165 14.17 3.88 5.13
C THR A 165 14.05 3.29 6.54
N ALA A 166 13.79 1.99 6.65
CA ALA A 166 13.74 1.27 7.92
C ALA A 166 15.10 1.24 8.63
N LEU A 167 16.22 1.11 7.92
CA LEU A 167 17.58 1.15 8.48
C LEU A 167 17.88 2.52 9.13
N VAL A 168 17.36 3.60 8.55
CA VAL A 168 17.57 4.95 9.07
C VAL A 168 16.62 5.24 10.23
N LEU A 169 15.34 5.03 10.04
CA LEU A 169 14.30 5.42 10.99
C LEU A 169 14.08 4.39 12.11
N GLY A 170 14.36 3.12 11.87
CA GLY A 170 14.15 2.04 12.84
C GLY A 170 14.97 2.23 14.11
N ARG A 171 16.18 2.79 14.00
CA ARG A 171 17.04 3.09 15.14
C ARG A 171 16.51 4.21 16.04
N ALA A 172 15.59 5.04 15.55
CA ALA A 172 14.93 6.09 16.34
C ALA A 172 13.77 5.55 17.20
N ILE A 173 13.46 4.25 17.09
CA ILE A 173 12.44 3.58 17.88
C ILE A 173 13.06 3.18 19.23
N ASN A 174 12.77 3.98 20.24
CA ASN A 174 13.15 3.72 21.63
C ASN A 174 11.94 3.13 22.35
N GLU A 175 11.54 1.91 22.03
CA GLU A 175 10.60 1.20 22.89
C GLU A 175 11.36 0.45 23.96
N ASP A 176 10.88 0.62 25.20
CA ASP A 176 11.40 -0.13 26.34
C ASP A 176 11.39 -1.62 26.03
N LYS A 177 12.53 -2.25 26.23
CA LYS A 177 12.79 -3.66 25.95
C LYS A 177 11.91 -4.64 26.76
N LYS A 178 11.04 -4.14 27.61
CA LYS A 178 10.06 -4.89 28.40
C LYS A 178 8.75 -5.08 27.62
N THR A 179 8.82 -5.73 26.49
CA THR A 179 7.59 -6.25 25.89
C THR A 179 7.11 -7.42 26.72
N SER A 180 5.96 -7.24 27.35
CA SER A 180 5.23 -8.33 27.98
C SER A 180 5.05 -9.46 26.95
N LYS A 181 5.39 -10.68 27.33
CA LYS A 181 5.13 -11.86 26.50
C LYS A 181 3.67 -11.82 26.10
N PRO A 182 3.34 -11.94 24.80
CA PRO A 182 1.97 -11.90 24.36
C PRO A 182 1.20 -13.06 25.01
N THR A 183 0.02 -12.76 25.51
CA THR A 183 -0.91 -13.82 25.93
C THR A 183 -1.52 -14.41 24.67
N PHE A 184 -1.26 -15.69 24.44
CA PHE A 184 -1.87 -16.40 23.30
C PHE A 184 -3.34 -16.65 23.60
N ARG A 185 -4.21 -16.17 22.70
CA ARG A 185 -5.65 -16.41 22.74
C ARG A 185 -6.07 -17.04 21.41
N LEU A 186 -6.72 -18.21 21.49
CA LEU A 186 -7.25 -18.91 20.32
C LEU A 186 -8.65 -19.38 20.69
N ASP A 187 -9.62 -18.48 20.57
CA ASP A 187 -11.04 -18.79 20.74
C ASP A 187 -11.85 -18.39 19.50
N GLY A 188 -13.05 -18.99 19.34
CA GLY A 188 -13.91 -18.74 18.19
C GLY A 188 -14.39 -17.30 18.12
N ARG A 189 -14.59 -16.64 19.27
CA ARG A 189 -15.01 -15.24 19.34
C ARG A 189 -13.92 -14.31 18.80
N MET A 190 -12.65 -14.54 19.22
CA MET A 190 -11.49 -13.78 18.69
C MET A 190 -11.39 -13.91 17.18
N PHE A 191 -11.61 -15.11 16.63
CA PHE A 191 -11.58 -15.32 15.17
C PHE A 191 -12.67 -14.50 14.48
N THR A 192 -13.92 -14.59 14.94
CA THR A 192 -15.05 -13.85 14.36
C THR A 192 -14.83 -12.33 14.43
N ASP A 193 -14.41 -11.81 15.59
CA ASP A 193 -14.13 -10.39 15.79
C ASP A 193 -13.02 -9.89 14.86
N SER A 194 -12.00 -10.71 14.62
CA SER A 194 -10.89 -10.39 13.71
C SER A 194 -11.38 -10.27 12.26
N VAL A 195 -12.21 -11.20 11.80
CA VAL A 195 -12.79 -11.19 10.46
C VAL A 195 -13.72 -10.00 10.29
N ILE A 196 -14.57 -9.69 11.26
CA ILE A 196 -15.47 -8.52 11.24
C ILE A 196 -14.66 -7.22 11.21
N SER A 197 -13.60 -7.11 12.01
CA SER A 197 -12.71 -5.93 12.03
C SER A 197 -12.03 -5.72 10.68
N ALA A 198 -11.57 -6.79 10.04
CA ALA A 198 -11.00 -6.74 8.69
C ALA A 198 -12.03 -6.25 7.67
N GLY A 199 -13.25 -6.79 7.72
CA GLY A 199 -14.36 -6.38 6.84
C GLY A 199 -14.70 -4.90 6.98
N LYS A 200 -14.79 -4.39 8.20
CA LYS A 200 -15.03 -2.95 8.46
C LYS A 200 -13.94 -2.06 7.86
N SER A 201 -12.68 -2.45 8.04
CA SER A 201 -11.56 -1.68 7.48
C SER A 201 -11.54 -1.73 5.95
N LEU A 202 -11.84 -2.89 5.37
CA LEU A 202 -11.94 -3.05 3.92
C LEU A 202 -13.08 -2.21 3.33
N PHE A 203 -14.22 -2.16 4.02
CA PHE A 203 -15.35 -1.32 3.61
C PHE A 203 -14.95 0.16 3.54
N VAL A 204 -14.23 0.68 4.55
CA VAL A 204 -13.71 2.06 4.53
C VAL A 204 -12.79 2.29 3.33
N ILE A 205 -11.92 1.34 2.99
CA ILE A 205 -11.04 1.43 1.82
C ILE A 205 -11.87 1.51 0.53
N CYS A 206 -12.85 0.63 0.36
CA CYS A 206 -13.71 0.63 -0.83
C CYS A 206 -14.50 1.95 -0.97
N VAL A 207 -15.08 2.47 0.11
CA VAL A 207 -15.78 3.76 0.09
C VAL A 207 -14.85 4.90 -0.35
N MET A 208 -13.60 4.91 0.13
CA MET A 208 -12.62 5.91 -0.30
C MET A 208 -12.23 5.76 -1.78
N ILE A 209 -12.06 4.54 -2.28
CA ILE A 209 -11.78 4.30 -3.70
C ILE A 209 -12.93 4.77 -4.58
N VAL A 210 -14.18 4.50 -4.20
CA VAL A 210 -15.37 4.95 -4.93
C VAL A 210 -15.48 6.47 -4.92
N PHE A 211 -15.25 7.10 -3.77
CA PHE A 211 -15.22 8.56 -3.66
C PHE A 211 -14.14 9.19 -4.56
N PHE A 212 -12.94 8.62 -4.57
CA PHE A 212 -11.87 9.08 -5.46
C PHE A 212 -12.16 8.81 -6.95
N GLY A 213 -12.85 7.72 -7.27
CA GLY A 213 -13.35 7.48 -8.62
C GLY A 213 -14.28 8.60 -9.11
N ALA A 214 -15.26 8.98 -8.28
CA ALA A 214 -16.12 10.12 -8.57
C ALA A 214 -15.34 11.43 -8.68
N PHE A 215 -14.38 11.67 -7.80
CA PHE A 215 -13.55 12.87 -7.80
C PHE A 215 -12.68 12.99 -9.07
N MET A 216 -12.01 11.92 -9.46
CA MET A 216 -11.20 11.86 -10.69
C MET A 216 -12.04 12.11 -11.94
N SER A 217 -13.22 11.46 -12.04
CA SER A 217 -14.14 11.67 -13.17
C SER A 217 -14.72 13.09 -13.20
N SER A 218 -14.93 13.71 -12.05
CA SER A 218 -15.34 15.11 -11.96
C SER A 218 -14.26 16.07 -12.44
N LEU A 219 -12.98 15.80 -12.11
CA LEU A 219 -11.84 16.57 -12.63
C LEU A 219 -11.66 16.41 -14.16
N GLU A 220 -11.90 15.20 -14.67
CA GLU A 220 -11.89 14.95 -16.11
C GLU A 220 -13.00 15.72 -16.81
N TYR A 221 -14.23 15.63 -16.30
CA TYR A 221 -15.40 16.31 -16.86
C TYR A 221 -15.24 17.83 -16.90
N CYS A 222 -14.70 18.46 -15.87
CA CYS A 222 -14.48 19.90 -15.86
C CYS A 222 -13.26 20.36 -16.66
N GLY A 223 -12.52 19.45 -17.32
CA GLY A 223 -11.35 19.77 -18.11
C GLY A 223 -10.12 20.15 -17.30
N ALA A 224 -10.10 19.86 -15.99
CA ALA A 224 -8.95 20.20 -15.13
C ALA A 224 -7.65 19.54 -15.60
N PHE A 225 -7.72 18.31 -16.06
CA PHE A 225 -6.56 17.59 -16.57
C PHE A 225 -6.09 18.14 -17.91
N SER A 226 -7.01 18.52 -18.81
CA SER A 226 -6.66 19.20 -20.08
C SER A 226 -5.99 20.55 -19.80
N PHE A 227 -6.54 21.33 -18.87
CA PHE A 227 -5.93 22.59 -18.46
C PHE A 227 -4.51 22.38 -17.88
N MET A 228 -4.32 21.37 -17.02
CA MET A 228 -3.00 21.04 -16.47
C MET A 228 -2.01 20.63 -17.57
N LYS A 229 -2.47 19.81 -18.53
CA LYS A 229 -1.66 19.39 -19.67
C LYS A 229 -1.14 20.59 -20.45
N ASP A 230 -2.01 21.54 -20.77
CA ASP A 230 -1.67 22.72 -21.56
C ASP A 230 -0.79 23.71 -20.77
N ALA A 231 -1.16 23.99 -19.51
CA ALA A 231 -0.45 24.93 -18.64
C ALA A 231 1.00 24.49 -18.34
N PHE A 232 1.24 23.20 -18.20
CA PHE A 232 2.56 22.63 -17.89
C PHE A 232 3.23 21.96 -19.10
N SER A 233 2.63 22.05 -20.30
CA SER A 233 3.12 21.41 -21.54
C SER A 233 3.46 19.92 -21.33
N LEU A 234 2.58 19.21 -20.62
CA LEU A 234 2.81 17.80 -20.27
C LEU A 234 2.57 16.90 -21.49
N SER A 235 3.44 15.89 -21.65
CA SER A 235 3.16 14.78 -22.55
C SER A 235 1.97 13.94 -22.02
N GLU A 236 1.36 13.10 -22.87
CA GLU A 236 0.29 12.18 -22.44
C GLU A 236 0.74 11.31 -21.25
N ASN A 237 1.91 10.70 -21.35
CA ASN A 237 2.47 9.91 -20.25
C ASN A 237 2.72 10.74 -18.98
N GLY A 238 3.14 12.00 -19.13
CA GLY A 238 3.33 12.92 -18.01
C GLY A 238 2.01 13.23 -17.30
N LEU A 239 0.94 13.45 -18.07
CA LEU A 239 -0.39 13.67 -17.50
C LEU A 239 -0.90 12.45 -16.71
N VAL A 240 -0.72 11.25 -17.27
CA VAL A 240 -1.11 10.00 -16.57
C VAL A 240 -0.30 9.82 -15.28
N LEU A 241 0.98 10.14 -15.26
CA LEU A 241 1.77 10.10 -14.02
C LEU A 241 1.23 11.10 -12.97
N VAL A 242 0.78 12.29 -13.38
CA VAL A 242 0.14 13.25 -12.48
C VAL A 242 -1.21 12.73 -11.97
N LYS A 243 -2.07 12.18 -12.83
CA LYS A 243 -3.31 11.49 -12.44
C LYS A 243 -3.02 10.40 -11.42
N SER A 244 -1.95 9.62 -11.63
CA SER A 244 -1.55 8.51 -10.75
C SER A 244 -1.01 8.97 -9.39
N CYS A 245 -0.55 10.22 -9.26
CA CYS A 245 -0.26 10.81 -7.95
C CYS A 245 -1.52 11.11 -7.14
N LEU A 246 -2.67 11.25 -7.78
CA LEU A 246 -3.97 11.36 -7.12
C LEU A 246 -4.55 9.97 -6.83
N GLU A 247 -4.63 9.13 -7.86
CA GLU A 247 -5.19 7.77 -7.78
C GLU A 247 -4.28 6.79 -8.55
N ILE A 248 -3.63 5.90 -7.81
CA ILE A 248 -2.57 5.01 -8.32
C ILE A 248 -3.04 4.07 -9.44
N THR A 249 -4.32 3.75 -9.49
CA THR A 249 -4.87 2.85 -10.51
C THR A 249 -4.91 3.48 -11.90
N SER A 250 -4.80 4.81 -12.02
CA SER A 250 -4.66 5.51 -13.31
C SER A 250 -3.40 5.10 -14.09
N LEU A 251 -2.43 4.44 -13.45
CA LEU A 251 -1.26 3.87 -14.14
C LEU A 251 -1.65 2.91 -15.27
N THR A 252 -2.83 2.29 -15.25
CA THR A 252 -3.31 1.43 -16.33
C THR A 252 -3.49 2.15 -17.66
N GLU A 253 -3.66 3.47 -17.66
CA GLU A 253 -3.72 4.31 -18.85
C GLU A 253 -2.36 4.36 -19.60
N LEU A 254 -1.25 3.96 -18.96
CA LEU A 254 0.10 3.86 -19.57
C LEU A 254 0.33 2.57 -20.36
N SER A 255 -0.70 1.82 -20.72
CA SER A 255 -0.56 0.56 -21.45
C SER A 255 0.26 0.74 -22.74
N GLY A 256 1.24 -0.15 -22.95
CA GLY A 256 2.16 -0.08 -24.10
C GLY A 256 3.27 0.98 -23.98
N SER A 257 3.46 1.57 -22.83
CA SER A 257 4.51 2.58 -22.59
C SER A 257 5.91 1.97 -22.61
N PRO A 258 6.93 2.77 -22.99
CA PRO A 258 8.32 2.30 -23.03
C PRO A 258 8.91 2.11 -21.62
N PHE A 259 9.83 1.15 -21.49
CA PHE A 259 10.42 0.75 -20.20
C PHE A 259 11.23 1.87 -19.49
N TYR A 260 11.65 2.92 -20.19
CA TYR A 260 12.33 4.04 -19.53
C TYR A 260 11.43 4.79 -18.54
N LEU A 261 10.10 4.63 -18.61
CA LEU A 261 9.15 5.18 -17.63
C LEU A 261 9.10 4.40 -16.32
N LEU A 262 9.66 3.17 -16.28
CA LEU A 262 9.59 2.30 -15.10
C LEU A 262 10.08 2.96 -13.80
N PRO A 263 11.20 3.71 -13.78
CA PRO A 263 11.63 4.42 -12.58
C PRO A 263 10.62 5.47 -12.08
N PHE A 264 9.96 6.18 -13.00
CA PHE A 264 8.92 7.15 -12.63
C PHE A 264 7.68 6.46 -12.07
N ILE A 265 7.29 5.33 -12.66
CA ILE A 265 6.20 4.49 -12.15
C ILE A 265 6.56 3.94 -10.76
N ALA A 266 7.82 3.50 -10.55
CA ALA A 266 8.28 3.07 -9.22
C ALA A 266 8.19 4.21 -8.19
N ALA A 267 8.51 5.45 -8.58
CA ALA A 267 8.36 6.62 -7.72
C ALA A 267 6.89 6.86 -7.33
N VAL A 268 5.99 6.91 -8.31
CA VAL A 268 4.55 7.13 -8.09
C VAL A 268 3.94 5.99 -7.27
N CYS A 269 4.31 4.75 -7.56
CA CYS A 269 3.91 3.58 -6.79
C CYS A 269 4.43 3.62 -5.35
N SER A 270 5.67 4.03 -5.12
CA SER A 270 6.23 4.18 -3.77
C SER A 270 5.54 5.31 -2.99
N PHE A 271 5.18 6.40 -3.66
CA PHE A 271 4.40 7.49 -3.09
C PHE A 271 2.99 7.00 -2.68
N GLY A 272 2.35 6.17 -3.51
CA GLY A 272 1.06 5.52 -3.25
C GLY A 272 -0.17 6.31 -3.69
N GLY A 273 -0.01 7.58 -4.06
CA GLY A 273 -1.11 8.48 -4.42
C GLY A 273 -1.86 9.08 -3.23
N LEU A 274 -2.55 10.20 -3.50
CA LEU A 274 -3.30 10.95 -2.48
C LEU A 274 -4.46 10.12 -1.89
N CYS A 275 -5.12 9.33 -2.72
CA CYS A 275 -6.19 8.41 -2.31
C CYS A 275 -5.72 7.48 -1.18
N VAL A 276 -4.56 6.84 -1.34
CA VAL A 276 -3.98 5.94 -0.33
C VAL A 276 -3.59 6.70 0.95
N ILE A 277 -3.05 7.91 0.85
CA ILE A 277 -2.71 8.73 2.02
C ILE A 277 -3.95 9.05 2.84
N ILE A 278 -5.07 9.36 2.18
CA ILE A 278 -6.34 9.63 2.86
C ILE A 278 -6.93 8.35 3.46
N GLN A 279 -6.86 7.21 2.75
CA GLN A 279 -7.26 5.90 3.30
C GLN A 279 -6.48 5.56 4.58
N ILE A 280 -5.18 5.79 4.59
CA ILE A 280 -4.32 5.60 5.76
C ILE A 280 -4.79 6.50 6.92
N SER A 281 -5.09 7.76 6.66
CA SER A 281 -5.58 8.70 7.67
C SER A 281 -6.93 8.27 8.28
N ALA A 282 -7.80 7.64 7.49
CA ALA A 282 -9.10 7.15 7.94
C ALA A 282 -9.01 5.90 8.85
N LEU A 283 -7.89 5.19 8.86
CA LEU A 283 -7.71 3.96 9.64
C LEU A 283 -7.26 4.18 11.10
N GLY A 284 -7.24 5.43 11.56
CA GLY A 284 -7.26 5.74 13.00
C GLY A 284 -5.92 5.74 13.72
N VAL A 285 -4.81 5.98 13.03
CA VAL A 285 -3.59 6.45 13.71
C VAL A 285 -3.59 7.97 13.64
N ASP A 286 -3.38 8.66 14.76
CA ASP A 286 -3.10 10.10 14.77
C ASP A 286 -1.79 10.38 14.05
N PHE A 287 -1.86 10.41 12.70
CA PHE A 287 -0.72 10.70 11.87
C PHE A 287 -0.36 12.18 11.95
N SER A 288 0.90 12.45 12.20
CA SER A 288 1.50 13.67 11.71
C SER A 288 1.71 13.48 10.20
N LEU A 289 0.76 13.97 9.39
CA LEU A 289 0.77 13.82 7.92
C LEU A 289 2.09 14.31 7.30
N VAL A 290 2.70 15.36 7.84
CA VAL A 290 3.91 15.98 7.27
C VAL A 290 5.12 15.04 7.28
N PRO A 291 5.55 14.42 8.41
CA PRO A 291 6.67 13.47 8.40
C PRO A 291 6.40 12.24 7.52
N PHE A 292 5.15 11.75 7.52
CA PHE A 292 4.77 10.64 6.66
C PHE A 292 4.90 11.02 5.18
N PHE A 293 4.37 12.17 4.77
CA PHE A 293 4.45 12.67 3.41
C PHE A 293 5.92 12.86 2.95
N ILE A 294 6.76 13.46 3.80
CA ILE A 294 8.19 13.62 3.51
C ILE A 294 8.86 12.25 3.33
N SER A 295 8.55 11.28 4.20
CA SER A 295 9.10 9.93 4.07
C SER A 295 8.66 9.24 2.77
N ARG A 296 7.40 9.45 2.34
CA ARG A 296 6.91 8.92 1.06
C ARG A 296 7.62 9.54 -0.14
N LEU A 297 7.89 10.85 -0.12
CA LEU A 297 8.68 11.50 -1.15
C LEU A 297 10.12 10.96 -1.20
N ALA A 298 10.75 10.79 -0.05
CA ALA A 298 12.09 10.20 0.02
C ALA A 298 12.11 8.75 -0.50
N SER A 299 11.13 7.93 -0.10
CA SER A 299 10.99 6.56 -0.61
C SER A 299 10.69 6.52 -2.10
N ALA A 300 9.91 7.46 -2.63
CA ALA A 300 9.62 7.59 -4.05
C ALA A 300 10.90 7.87 -4.84
N PHE A 301 11.71 8.81 -4.40
CA PHE A 301 13.00 9.10 -5.00
C PHE A 301 13.95 7.91 -4.96
N LEU A 302 14.10 7.28 -3.78
CA LEU A 302 14.94 6.08 -3.62
C LEU A 302 14.49 4.94 -4.52
N SER A 303 13.19 4.66 -4.58
CA SER A 303 12.65 3.59 -5.42
C SER A 303 12.87 3.84 -6.91
N ALA A 304 12.77 5.10 -7.37
CA ALA A 304 13.08 5.46 -8.74
C ALA A 304 14.56 5.20 -9.07
N VAL A 305 15.46 5.65 -8.20
CA VAL A 305 16.90 5.45 -8.38
C VAL A 305 17.24 3.95 -8.40
N ILE A 306 16.74 3.19 -7.43
CA ILE A 306 16.98 1.74 -7.37
C ILE A 306 16.40 1.06 -8.62
N CYS A 307 15.18 1.40 -9.00
CA CYS A 307 14.52 0.83 -10.17
C CYS A 307 15.33 1.08 -11.44
N ARG A 308 15.90 2.29 -11.61
CA ARG A 308 16.75 2.64 -12.77
C ARG A 308 17.93 1.69 -12.95
N PHE A 309 18.50 1.20 -11.85
CA PHE A 309 19.64 0.27 -11.90
C PHE A 309 19.24 -1.18 -12.02
N ILE A 310 18.11 -1.60 -11.43
CA ILE A 310 17.78 -3.02 -11.35
C ILE A 310 16.81 -3.52 -12.44
N TYR A 311 15.98 -2.61 -13.05
CA TYR A 311 14.99 -3.07 -14.02
C TYR A 311 15.57 -3.86 -15.22
N PRO A 312 16.78 -3.56 -15.76
CA PRO A 312 17.32 -4.31 -16.87
C PRO A 312 17.55 -5.80 -16.55
N PHE A 313 17.80 -6.14 -15.28
CA PHE A 313 18.00 -7.53 -14.85
C PHE A 313 16.72 -8.36 -14.80
N PHE A 314 15.55 -7.69 -14.74
CA PHE A 314 14.24 -8.35 -14.65
C PHE A 314 13.50 -8.43 -15.97
N ILE A 315 13.97 -7.70 -16.99
CA ILE A 315 13.33 -7.63 -18.30
C ILE A 315 14.23 -8.36 -19.28
N PRO A 316 13.77 -9.48 -19.89
CA PRO A 316 14.53 -10.20 -20.91
C PRO A 316 14.84 -9.32 -22.12
N ASP A 317 16.03 -9.46 -22.69
CA ASP A 317 16.46 -8.68 -23.87
C ASP A 317 15.53 -8.85 -25.07
N THR A 318 14.89 -10.01 -25.20
CA THR A 318 13.88 -10.29 -26.24
C THR A 318 12.63 -9.40 -26.11
N VAL A 319 12.30 -8.92 -24.91
CA VAL A 319 11.15 -8.04 -24.67
C VAL A 319 11.51 -6.59 -24.90
N LEU A 320 12.78 -6.22 -24.66
CA LEU A 320 13.29 -4.87 -24.92
C LEU A 320 13.27 -4.51 -26.43
N THR A 321 13.32 -5.51 -27.30
CA THR A 321 13.36 -5.34 -28.76
C THR A 321 12.01 -5.50 -29.44
N SER A 322 10.99 -6.06 -28.78
CA SER A 322 9.66 -6.34 -29.34
C SER A 322 8.57 -5.43 -28.76
N VAL A 323 8.62 -4.15 -29.08
CA VAL A 323 7.44 -3.25 -28.94
C VAL A 323 6.58 -3.39 -30.20
N THR A 324 6.07 -4.58 -30.50
CA THR A 324 5.00 -4.78 -31.47
C THR A 324 4.21 -6.06 -31.18
N ASN A 325 2.93 -5.85 -30.84
CA ASN A 325 1.80 -6.76 -31.03
C ASN A 325 1.90 -8.20 -30.51
N ASN A 326 1.26 -8.44 -29.41
CA ASN A 326 0.32 -9.53 -29.10
C ASN A 326 0.33 -9.84 -27.60
N VAL A 327 -0.65 -9.31 -26.88
CA VAL A 327 -0.93 -9.69 -25.50
C VAL A 327 -1.51 -11.11 -25.52
N LYS A 328 -0.66 -12.11 -25.30
CA LYS A 328 -1.13 -13.45 -24.89
C LYS A 328 -1.32 -13.41 -23.38
N PHE A 329 -2.55 -13.58 -22.92
CA PHE A 329 -2.85 -13.82 -21.51
C PHE A 329 -2.13 -15.08 -21.04
N VAL A 330 -1.03 -14.91 -20.32
CA VAL A 330 -0.36 -16.01 -19.63
C VAL A 330 -1.12 -16.27 -18.34
N LYS A 331 -1.65 -17.48 -18.20
CA LYS A 331 -2.27 -17.96 -16.96
C LYS A 331 -1.22 -17.91 -15.85
N VAL A 332 -1.31 -16.91 -14.98
CA VAL A 332 -0.37 -16.75 -13.86
C VAL A 332 -0.62 -17.89 -12.88
N ASN A 333 0.38 -18.77 -12.76
CA ASN A 333 0.35 -19.83 -11.75
C ASN A 333 0.54 -19.16 -10.36
N ASN A 334 -0.51 -19.13 -9.55
CA ASN A 334 -0.53 -18.50 -8.22
C ASN A 334 0.31 -19.29 -7.18
N PHE A 335 1.53 -19.68 -7.53
CA PHE A 335 2.37 -20.53 -6.67
C PHE A 335 2.95 -19.77 -5.46
N VAL A 336 3.25 -18.48 -5.61
CA VAL A 336 3.92 -17.69 -4.56
C VAL A 336 3.05 -17.45 -3.33
N PRO A 337 1.78 -17.00 -3.44
CA PRO A 337 0.90 -16.87 -2.27
C PRO A 337 0.63 -18.20 -1.58
N SER A 338 0.44 -19.29 -2.36
CA SER A 338 0.23 -20.64 -1.85
C SER A 338 1.48 -21.17 -1.13
N PHE A 339 2.67 -20.91 -1.66
CA PHE A 339 3.94 -21.31 -1.04
C PHE A 339 4.18 -20.54 0.28
N CYS A 340 3.90 -19.24 0.34
CA CYS A 340 3.96 -18.47 1.58
C CYS A 340 3.00 -19.00 2.63
N LEU A 341 1.78 -19.41 2.24
CA LEU A 341 0.79 -19.99 3.13
C LEU A 341 1.24 -21.36 3.65
N ILE A 342 1.78 -22.21 2.78
CA ILE A 342 2.32 -23.54 3.14
C ILE A 342 3.52 -23.40 4.08
N MET A 343 4.45 -22.48 3.79
CA MET A 343 5.59 -22.19 4.67
C MET A 343 5.14 -21.71 6.05
N MET A 344 4.10 -20.89 6.11
CA MET A 344 3.53 -20.41 7.37
C MET A 344 2.89 -21.57 8.18
N ILE A 345 2.17 -22.46 7.52
CA ILE A 345 1.59 -23.66 8.13
C ILE A 345 2.67 -24.63 8.59
N LEU A 346 3.72 -24.84 7.79
CA LEU A 346 4.86 -25.71 8.13
C LEU A 346 5.63 -25.18 9.36
N LEU A 347 5.88 -23.87 9.44
CA LEU A 347 6.52 -23.26 10.60
C LEU A 347 5.67 -23.37 11.87
N LEU A 348 4.34 -23.29 11.76
CA LEU A 348 3.41 -23.48 12.87
C LEU A 348 3.38 -24.93 13.37
N THR A 349 3.44 -25.91 12.45
CA THR A 349 3.42 -27.35 12.79
C THR A 349 4.74 -27.84 13.36
N LEU A 350 5.88 -27.35 12.85
CA LEU A 350 7.22 -27.66 13.38
C LEU A 350 7.38 -27.19 14.82
N LYS A 351 6.84 -26.00 15.16
CA LYS A 351 6.90 -25.48 16.53
C LYS A 351 6.03 -26.26 17.50
N LYS A 352 4.89 -26.81 17.05
CA LYS A 352 4.03 -27.67 17.88
C LYS A 352 4.74 -28.96 18.26
N ARG A 353 5.55 -29.55 17.37
CA ARG A 353 6.38 -30.74 17.65
C ARG A 353 7.52 -30.43 18.63
N LEU A 354 8.16 -29.26 18.51
CA LEU A 354 9.26 -28.86 19.40
C LEU A 354 8.78 -28.47 20.81
N ALA A 355 7.55 -27.98 20.95
CA ALA A 355 6.95 -27.70 22.26
C ALA A 355 6.51 -28.99 22.99
N PHE A 356 6.04 -29.99 22.25
CA PHE A 356 5.64 -31.31 22.83
C PHE A 356 6.84 -32.14 23.29
N SER A 357 8.02 -31.97 22.66
CA SER A 357 9.25 -32.65 23.02
C SER A 357 9.94 -32.11 24.31
N LYS A 358 9.47 -31.00 24.88
CA LYS A 358 10.00 -30.41 26.14
C LYS A 358 9.10 -30.68 27.35
N THR A 359 8.01 -31.43 27.18
CA THR A 359 7.05 -31.77 28.25
C THR A 359 6.93 -33.28 28.50
N VAL A 360 7.87 -34.07 27.95
CA VAL A 360 8.07 -35.50 28.30
C VAL A 360 9.41 -35.69 28.98
#